data_12a94352971d8bcb806d87f52801b9f6
#
_entry.id   12a94352971d8bcb806d87f52801b9f6
#
_cell.length_a   1.000
_cell.length_b   1.000
_cell.length_c   1.000
_cell.angle_alpha   90.00
_cell.angle_beta   90.00
_cell.angle_gamma   90.00
#
_symmetry.space_group_name_H-M   'P 1'
#
loop_
_entity.id
_entity.type
_entity.pdbx_description
1 polymer ?
#
loop_
_entity_poly.entity_id
_entity_poly.type
_entity_poly.pdbx_seq_one_letter_code
_entity_poly.pdbx_strand_id
1 'polypeptide(L)'
;MSRLGAVGPTWPGSTWTVATTTESGAATPATHEELVSLTDTADLYATATGLIERSATAYASGVPEGAGDDGFFGPASVTWRMSADLASPVAGLRSLLMQALHPLAMAGVDQHSGWRRDPVGRLAATMAYLATVTFGDRAAAVRAAARVRHIHDHVRGTDAVTGRPYAAGDPALLLWVHGAMVDSVLAAGSLVGPALSAADSNRYVAEMVTAAELTGVPRHLVPSSVPELDLYIASVRPTLRCTPAAAESMAYLLDPPGLDEDTAEIWQDVRDAAIAVLPRWARQMYGYGAPPPLTPSRWTEIRQSLGVLDAMFLGQPGVLEARQRITLRMRAGWPA
;
A
#
# COMPACT_ATOMS: atom_id res chain seq x y z
N MET A 1 -8.80 1.94 36.85
CA MET A 1 -7.44 2.38 36.42
C MET A 1 -6.55 1.14 36.40
N SER A 2 -6.53 0.43 35.29
CA SER A 2 -5.68 -0.73 35.08
C SER A 2 -4.60 -0.36 34.09
N ARG A 3 -3.34 -0.53 34.49
CA ARG A 3 -2.18 -0.24 33.64
C ARG A 3 -2.08 -1.31 32.56
N LEU A 4 -2.10 -0.88 31.31
CA LEU A 4 -1.72 -1.70 30.16
C LEU A 4 -0.22 -2.01 30.29
N GLY A 5 0.11 -3.25 30.63
CA GLY A 5 1.47 -3.77 30.50
C GLY A 5 1.76 -4.02 29.03
N ALA A 6 2.60 -3.21 28.44
CA ALA A 6 3.10 -3.43 27.10
C ALA A 6 4.03 -4.63 27.10
N VAL A 7 3.56 -5.76 26.58
CA VAL A 7 4.45 -6.86 26.17
C VAL A 7 4.80 -6.59 24.69
N GLY A 8 6.00 -6.04 24.48
CA GLY A 8 6.54 -5.85 23.15
C GLY A 8 6.94 -7.19 22.52
N PRO A 9 6.83 -7.34 21.22
CA PRO A 9 7.19 -8.57 20.52
C PRO A 9 8.71 -8.79 20.58
N THR A 10 9.11 -10.00 20.89
CA THR A 10 10.48 -10.49 20.70
C THR A 10 10.61 -10.97 19.26
N TRP A 11 11.63 -10.54 18.59
CA TRP A 11 12.00 -10.84 17.22
C TRP A 11 13.05 -11.98 17.16
N PRO A 12 13.10 -12.91 16.20
CA PRO A 12 12.14 -13.52 15.30
C PRO A 12 11.57 -14.84 15.85
N GLY A 13 10.32 -15.15 15.55
CA GLY A 13 9.67 -16.42 15.90
C GLY A 13 8.61 -16.33 17.00
N SER A 14 8.17 -15.15 17.41
CA SER A 14 7.15 -14.99 18.44
C SER A 14 5.72 -15.01 17.87
N THR A 15 4.94 -15.97 18.37
CA THR A 15 3.48 -16.01 18.22
C THR A 15 2.85 -14.76 18.82
N TRP A 16 2.04 -14.08 18.04
CA TRP A 16 1.32 -12.89 18.44
C TRP A 16 0.13 -13.25 19.34
N THR A 17 0.09 -12.73 20.56
CA THR A 17 -1.12 -12.80 21.39
C THR A 17 -1.64 -11.39 21.59
N VAL A 18 -2.76 -11.06 20.94
CA VAL A 18 -3.49 -9.82 21.22
C VAL A 18 -4.34 -10.09 22.46
N ALA A 19 -3.96 -9.55 23.60
CA ALA A 19 -4.80 -9.57 24.80
C ALA A 19 -5.89 -8.51 24.68
N THR A 20 -7.10 -8.94 24.37
CA THR A 20 -8.30 -8.11 24.52
C THR A 20 -8.89 -8.37 25.91
N THR A 21 -8.83 -7.40 26.81
CA THR A 21 -9.65 -7.41 28.02
C THR A 21 -11.04 -6.89 27.69
N THR A 22 -12.01 -7.78 27.58
CA THR A 22 -13.43 -7.44 27.62
C THR A 22 -14.00 -7.90 28.95
N GLU A 23 -14.51 -6.97 29.75
CA GLU A 23 -15.50 -7.31 30.75
C GLU A 23 -16.84 -7.60 30.06
N SER A 24 -17.44 -8.72 30.45
CA SER A 24 -18.79 -9.20 30.14
C SER A 24 -18.94 -10.12 28.91
N GLY A 25 -18.98 -11.38 29.24
CA GLY A 25 -19.92 -12.40 28.75
C GLY A 25 -20.00 -12.68 27.25
N ALA A 26 -19.48 -13.86 26.86
CA ALA A 26 -19.78 -14.63 25.66
C ALA A 26 -18.94 -14.36 24.39
N ALA A 27 -18.41 -15.45 23.91
CA ALA A 27 -17.65 -15.76 22.71
C ALA A 27 -16.13 -15.68 22.91
N THR A 28 -15.54 -16.84 23.08
CA THR A 28 -14.09 -17.08 22.97
C THR A 28 -13.67 -16.70 21.55
N PRO A 29 -12.68 -15.81 21.37
CA PRO A 29 -12.15 -15.54 20.03
C PRO A 29 -11.51 -16.83 19.51
N ALA A 30 -11.83 -17.21 18.27
CA ALA A 30 -11.20 -18.33 17.60
C ALA A 30 -9.69 -18.16 17.62
N THR A 31 -8.98 -19.20 17.97
CA THR A 31 -7.51 -19.21 17.95
C THR A 31 -7.02 -19.13 16.50
N HIS A 32 -5.79 -18.67 16.32
CA HIS A 32 -5.16 -18.64 15.00
C HIS A 32 -5.21 -20.02 14.30
N GLU A 33 -5.08 -21.11 15.05
CA GLU A 33 -5.25 -22.49 14.56
C GLU A 33 -6.69 -22.81 14.10
N GLU A 34 -7.72 -22.28 14.78
CA GLU A 34 -9.11 -22.48 14.38
C GLU A 34 -9.48 -21.68 13.12
N LEU A 35 -8.88 -20.51 12.90
CA LEU A 35 -9.05 -19.73 11.66
C LEU A 35 -8.32 -20.38 10.47
N VAL A 36 -7.19 -21.01 10.70
CA VAL A 36 -6.43 -21.76 9.68
C VAL A 36 -7.08 -23.10 9.36
N SER A 37 -7.79 -23.73 10.31
CA SER A 37 -8.48 -25.01 10.14
C SER A 37 -9.69 -24.97 9.20
N LEU A 38 -10.18 -23.79 8.82
CA LEU A 38 -11.37 -23.64 7.96
C LEU A 38 -11.04 -23.41 6.47
N THR A 39 -9.76 -23.34 6.10
CA THR A 39 -9.37 -23.13 4.71
C THR A 39 -8.49 -24.29 4.27
N ASP A 40 -8.91 -25.02 3.25
CA ASP A 40 -8.15 -26.11 2.62
C ASP A 40 -6.79 -25.55 2.13
N THR A 41 -5.69 -26.23 2.43
CA THR A 41 -4.33 -25.83 2.00
C THR A 41 -4.22 -25.60 0.49
N ALA A 42 -5.05 -26.27 -0.31
CA ALA A 42 -5.15 -26.03 -1.75
C ALA A 42 -5.69 -24.64 -2.11
N ASP A 43 -6.65 -24.10 -1.33
CA ASP A 43 -7.19 -22.74 -1.52
C ASP A 43 -6.18 -21.67 -1.11
N LEU A 44 -5.28 -21.96 -0.17
CA LEU A 44 -4.24 -21.05 0.28
C LEU A 44 -3.09 -20.96 -0.76
N TYR A 45 -2.70 -22.07 -1.38
CA TYR A 45 -1.75 -22.08 -2.50
C TYR A 45 -2.27 -21.29 -3.70
N ALA A 46 -3.57 -21.44 -4.00
CA ALA A 46 -4.25 -20.65 -5.02
C ALA A 46 -4.25 -19.13 -4.70
N THR A 47 -4.10 -18.77 -3.42
CA THR A 47 -4.17 -17.36 -2.99
C THR A 47 -2.91 -16.57 -3.33
N ALA A 48 -1.70 -17.10 -3.10
CA ALA A 48 -0.45 -16.36 -3.38
C ALA A 48 -0.16 -16.26 -4.88
N THR A 49 -0.25 -17.40 -5.60
CA THR A 49 -0.16 -17.42 -7.06
C THR A 49 -1.25 -16.56 -7.68
N GLY A 50 -2.50 -16.66 -7.19
CA GLY A 50 -3.61 -15.83 -7.61
C GLY A 50 -3.43 -14.35 -7.29
N LEU A 51 -2.67 -13.97 -6.24
CA LEU A 51 -2.31 -12.58 -5.96
C LEU A 51 -1.41 -12.01 -7.05
N ILE A 52 -0.33 -12.71 -7.39
CA ILE A 52 0.61 -12.28 -8.43
C ILE A 52 -0.12 -12.23 -9.78
N GLU A 53 -0.83 -13.29 -10.17
CA GLU A 53 -1.56 -13.36 -11.44
C GLU A 53 -2.63 -12.28 -11.58
N ARG A 54 -3.50 -12.12 -10.59
CA ARG A 54 -4.59 -11.11 -10.64
C ARG A 54 -4.04 -9.70 -10.58
N SER A 55 -3.03 -9.43 -9.78
CA SER A 55 -2.40 -8.11 -9.71
C SER A 55 -1.66 -7.78 -11.00
N ALA A 56 -0.98 -8.75 -11.59
CA ALA A 56 -0.27 -8.61 -12.84
C ALA A 56 -1.22 -8.38 -14.03
N THR A 57 -2.27 -9.19 -14.15
CA THR A 57 -3.32 -9.00 -15.17
C THR A 57 -3.99 -7.63 -15.03
N ALA A 58 -4.30 -7.24 -13.81
CA ALA A 58 -4.90 -5.94 -13.51
C ALA A 58 -3.96 -4.77 -13.87
N TYR A 59 -2.66 -4.89 -13.57
CA TYR A 59 -1.64 -3.94 -13.98
C TYR A 59 -1.54 -3.84 -15.52
N ALA A 60 -1.42 -4.97 -16.19
CA ALA A 60 -1.30 -5.02 -17.65
C ALA A 60 -2.50 -4.37 -18.35
N SER A 61 -3.72 -4.61 -17.84
CA SER A 61 -4.96 -4.02 -18.40
C SER A 61 -5.03 -2.49 -18.24
N GLY A 62 -4.29 -1.92 -17.29
CA GLY A 62 -4.19 -0.47 -17.11
C GLY A 62 -3.25 0.23 -18.09
N VAL A 63 -2.39 -0.53 -18.79
CA VAL A 63 -1.40 0.01 -19.74
C VAL A 63 -1.89 -0.15 -21.18
N PRO A 64 -2.21 0.93 -21.91
CA PRO A 64 -2.74 0.85 -23.27
C PRO A 64 -1.80 0.13 -24.26
N GLU A 65 -2.36 -0.64 -25.19
CA GLU A 65 -1.59 -1.38 -26.20
C GLU A 65 -1.03 -0.50 -27.32
N GLY A 66 -1.64 0.65 -27.58
CA GLY A 66 -1.28 1.53 -28.70
C GLY A 66 -0.45 2.75 -28.32
N ALA A 67 0.16 3.38 -29.32
CA ALA A 67 0.68 4.74 -29.22
C ALA A 67 -0.52 5.70 -29.21
N GLY A 68 -0.87 6.22 -28.07
CA GLY A 68 -2.02 7.11 -27.88
C GLY A 68 -1.69 8.26 -26.97
N ASP A 69 -2.70 8.80 -26.33
CA ASP A 69 -2.59 9.78 -25.27
C ASP A 69 -1.73 9.22 -24.12
N ASP A 70 -0.65 9.91 -23.76
CA ASP A 70 0.24 9.55 -22.66
C ASP A 70 -0.37 9.78 -21.28
N GLY A 71 -1.65 10.03 -21.19
CA GLY A 71 -2.37 10.23 -19.96
C GLY A 71 -2.10 11.58 -19.32
N PHE A 72 -2.12 11.60 -17.99
CA PHE A 72 -1.90 12.81 -17.21
C PHE A 72 -0.43 13.08 -16.91
N PHE A 73 0.40 12.04 -16.84
CA PHE A 73 1.79 12.15 -16.42
C PHE A 73 2.76 12.06 -17.58
N GLY A 74 2.60 11.06 -18.44
CA GLY A 74 3.46 10.82 -19.59
C GLY A 74 4.82 10.21 -19.24
N PRO A 75 5.54 9.73 -20.26
CA PRO A 75 6.75 8.93 -20.08
C PRO A 75 7.97 9.71 -19.56
N ALA A 76 7.99 11.05 -19.68
CA ALA A 76 9.02 11.91 -19.11
C ALA A 76 8.76 12.32 -17.64
N SER A 77 7.70 11.81 -17.03
CA SER A 77 7.36 12.13 -15.64
C SER A 77 8.20 11.33 -14.64
N VAL A 78 8.42 11.91 -13.47
CA VAL A 78 8.97 11.18 -12.34
C VAL A 78 7.99 10.11 -11.85
N THR A 79 6.70 10.38 -11.97
CA THR A 79 5.62 9.46 -11.62
C THR A 79 5.73 8.13 -12.38
N TRP A 80 5.94 8.13 -13.70
CA TRP A 80 6.14 6.89 -14.45
C TRP A 80 7.37 6.12 -13.97
N ARG A 81 8.50 6.84 -13.78
CA ARG A 81 9.75 6.24 -13.30
C ARG A 81 9.58 5.55 -11.96
N MET A 82 8.94 6.23 -11.00
CA MET A 82 8.74 5.70 -9.65
C MET A 82 7.73 4.54 -9.61
N SER A 83 6.69 4.60 -10.43
CA SER A 83 5.67 3.54 -10.47
C SER A 83 6.16 2.27 -11.17
N ALA A 84 7.22 2.36 -11.99
CA ALA A 84 7.86 1.21 -12.63
C ALA A 84 9.07 0.67 -11.85
N ASP A 85 9.39 1.24 -10.68
CA ASP A 85 10.55 0.88 -9.86
C ASP A 85 10.35 -0.43 -9.10
N LEU A 86 11.45 -1.16 -8.85
CA LEU A 86 11.47 -2.39 -8.06
C LEU A 86 11.04 -2.18 -6.59
N ALA A 87 11.11 -0.95 -6.09
CA ALA A 87 10.67 -0.60 -4.74
C ALA A 87 9.14 -0.55 -4.58
N SER A 88 8.38 -0.67 -5.67
CA SER A 88 6.90 -0.56 -5.65
C SER A 88 6.21 -1.49 -4.63
N PRO A 89 6.61 -2.77 -4.44
CA PRO A 89 6.01 -3.63 -3.41
C PRO A 89 6.25 -3.10 -1.99
N VAL A 90 7.46 -2.60 -1.72
CA VAL A 90 7.82 -2.00 -0.43
C VAL A 90 7.01 -0.72 -0.19
N ALA A 91 6.90 0.14 -1.20
CA ALA A 91 6.09 1.36 -1.15
C ALA A 91 4.61 1.05 -0.90
N GLY A 92 4.08 0.04 -1.59
CA GLY A 92 2.70 -0.42 -1.44
C GLY A 92 2.40 -0.90 -0.03
N LEU A 93 3.22 -1.82 0.49
CA LEU A 93 3.06 -2.34 1.85
C LEU A 93 3.16 -1.24 2.90
N ARG A 94 4.20 -0.38 2.81
CA ARG A 94 4.35 0.76 3.70
C ARG A 94 3.16 1.72 3.64
N SER A 95 2.64 1.97 2.43
CA SER A 95 1.48 2.83 2.24
C SER A 95 0.23 2.29 2.94
N LEU A 96 -0.05 0.99 2.81
CA LEU A 96 -1.17 0.36 3.49
C LEU A 96 -1.04 0.43 5.02
N LEU A 97 0.17 0.20 5.55
CA LEU A 97 0.45 0.35 6.97
C LEU A 97 0.23 1.80 7.45
N MET A 98 0.66 2.80 6.68
CA MET A 98 0.42 4.20 7.01
C MET A 98 -1.07 4.57 6.97
N GLN A 99 -1.77 4.18 5.90
CA GLN A 99 -3.19 4.47 5.70
C GLN A 99 -4.07 3.92 6.81
N ALA A 100 -3.79 2.68 7.27
CA ALA A 100 -4.55 2.00 8.31
C ALA A 100 -4.47 2.70 9.69
N LEU A 101 -3.48 3.54 9.93
CA LEU A 101 -3.38 4.30 11.19
C LEU A 101 -4.44 5.41 11.33
N HIS A 102 -5.11 5.80 10.25
CA HIS A 102 -6.20 6.78 10.37
C HIS A 102 -7.51 6.06 10.72
N PRO A 103 -8.08 6.27 11.94
CA PRO A 103 -9.20 5.46 12.43
C PRO A 103 -10.42 5.50 11.50
N LEU A 104 -10.78 6.69 10.98
CA LEU A 104 -11.94 6.81 10.09
C LEU A 104 -11.71 6.19 8.71
N ALA A 105 -10.49 6.28 8.16
CA ALA A 105 -10.15 5.61 6.91
C ALA A 105 -10.18 4.08 7.09
N MET A 106 -9.58 3.59 8.19
CA MET A 106 -9.59 2.16 8.51
C MET A 106 -11.00 1.64 8.78
N ALA A 107 -11.86 2.41 9.45
CA ALA A 107 -13.25 2.03 9.67
C ALA A 107 -14.02 1.85 8.34
N GLY A 108 -13.78 2.71 7.35
CA GLY A 108 -14.34 2.56 6.01
C GLY A 108 -13.86 1.28 5.32
N VAL A 109 -12.58 0.97 5.42
CA VAL A 109 -12.00 -0.28 4.90
C VAL A 109 -12.58 -1.48 5.63
N ASP A 110 -12.64 -1.44 6.94
CA ASP A 110 -13.08 -2.53 7.80
C ASP A 110 -14.55 -2.92 7.55
N GLN A 111 -15.42 -1.93 7.47
CA GLN A 111 -16.87 -2.14 7.40
C GLN A 111 -17.37 -2.40 5.97
N HIS A 112 -16.66 -1.96 4.91
CA HIS A 112 -17.20 -1.99 3.54
C HIS A 112 -16.35 -2.70 2.50
N SER A 113 -15.05 -2.91 2.72
CA SER A 113 -14.19 -3.37 1.62
C SER A 113 -14.17 -4.88 1.40
N GLY A 114 -14.66 -5.69 2.32
CA GLY A 114 -14.59 -7.15 2.25
C GLY A 114 -13.17 -7.72 2.22
N TRP A 115 -12.18 -6.96 2.67
CA TRP A 115 -10.76 -7.35 2.62
C TRP A 115 -10.45 -8.68 3.33
N ARG A 116 -11.25 -9.05 4.35
CA ARG A 116 -11.11 -10.36 5.02
C ARG A 116 -11.58 -11.52 4.18
N ARG A 117 -12.47 -11.27 3.20
CA ARG A 117 -13.05 -12.32 2.34
C ARG A 117 -12.31 -12.48 1.02
N ASP A 118 -11.86 -11.39 0.45
CA ASP A 118 -11.09 -11.36 -0.81
C ASP A 118 -10.02 -10.27 -0.78
N PRO A 119 -8.96 -10.46 0.03
CA PRO A 119 -7.85 -9.50 0.09
C PRO A 119 -7.11 -9.37 -1.23
N VAL A 120 -6.99 -10.48 -1.96
CA VAL A 120 -6.31 -10.55 -3.26
C VAL A 120 -7.05 -9.77 -4.34
N GLY A 121 -8.36 -9.98 -4.46
CA GLY A 121 -9.19 -9.21 -5.42
C GLY A 121 -9.20 -7.72 -5.12
N ARG A 122 -9.18 -7.35 -3.83
CA ARG A 122 -9.07 -5.96 -3.43
C ARG A 122 -7.72 -5.34 -3.83
N LEU A 123 -6.62 -6.04 -3.59
CA LEU A 123 -5.30 -5.56 -3.99
C LEU A 123 -5.20 -5.46 -5.52
N ALA A 124 -5.67 -6.46 -6.24
CA ALA A 124 -5.72 -6.45 -7.70
C ALA A 124 -6.51 -5.25 -8.25
N ALA A 125 -7.69 -4.96 -7.67
CA ALA A 125 -8.47 -3.79 -8.06
C ALA A 125 -7.73 -2.46 -7.81
N THR A 126 -6.98 -2.38 -6.71
CA THR A 126 -6.13 -1.21 -6.40
C THR A 126 -5.00 -1.09 -7.42
N MET A 127 -4.32 -2.19 -7.74
CA MET A 127 -3.24 -2.20 -8.74
C MET A 127 -3.74 -1.81 -10.13
N ALA A 128 -4.92 -2.30 -10.56
CA ALA A 128 -5.55 -1.90 -11.81
C ALA A 128 -5.84 -0.39 -11.85
N TYR A 129 -6.37 0.15 -10.76
CA TYR A 129 -6.65 1.58 -10.65
C TYR A 129 -5.36 2.41 -10.76
N LEU A 130 -4.34 2.06 -9.98
CA LEU A 130 -3.06 2.78 -9.99
C LEU A 130 -2.38 2.71 -11.35
N ALA A 131 -2.33 1.52 -11.98
CA ALA A 131 -1.77 1.37 -13.32
C ALA A 131 -2.53 2.19 -14.37
N THR A 132 -3.87 2.18 -14.31
CA THR A 132 -4.71 2.96 -15.24
C THR A 132 -4.51 4.47 -15.07
N VAL A 133 -4.46 4.96 -13.82
CA VAL A 133 -4.24 6.40 -13.58
C VAL A 133 -2.84 6.84 -13.97
N THR A 134 -1.84 5.98 -13.77
CA THR A 134 -0.43 6.31 -14.04
C THR A 134 -0.07 6.19 -15.51
N PHE A 135 -0.42 5.07 -16.15
CA PHE A 135 0.04 4.70 -17.49
C PHE A 135 -1.07 4.73 -18.56
N GLY A 136 -2.32 4.78 -18.14
CA GLY A 136 -3.48 4.80 -19.03
C GLY A 136 -3.67 6.14 -19.74
N ASP A 137 -4.46 6.14 -20.83
CA ASP A 137 -4.89 7.38 -21.46
C ASP A 137 -5.77 8.22 -20.53
N ARG A 138 -5.91 9.53 -20.83
CA ARG A 138 -6.72 10.45 -20.00
C ARG A 138 -8.15 9.98 -19.80
N ALA A 139 -8.77 9.46 -20.84
CA ALA A 139 -10.17 9.03 -20.79
C ALA A 139 -10.31 7.79 -19.87
N ALA A 140 -9.39 6.83 -19.95
CA ALA A 140 -9.37 5.66 -19.08
C ALA A 140 -9.15 6.06 -17.61
N ALA A 141 -8.18 6.94 -17.34
CA ALA A 141 -7.89 7.44 -16.00
C ALA A 141 -9.10 8.18 -15.38
N VAL A 142 -9.78 9.04 -16.17
CA VAL A 142 -10.99 9.74 -15.73
C VAL A 142 -12.12 8.76 -15.42
N ARG A 143 -12.33 7.74 -16.25
CA ARG A 143 -13.36 6.71 -16.01
C ARG A 143 -13.05 5.89 -14.76
N ALA A 144 -11.79 5.48 -14.57
CA ALA A 144 -11.36 4.74 -13.39
C ALA A 144 -11.57 5.56 -12.11
N ALA A 145 -11.16 6.83 -12.11
CA ALA A 145 -11.36 7.74 -11.00
C ALA A 145 -12.85 8.00 -10.70
N ALA A 146 -13.68 8.17 -11.72
CA ALA A 146 -15.13 8.34 -11.55
C ALA A 146 -15.76 7.10 -10.88
N ARG A 147 -15.31 5.89 -11.25
CA ARG A 147 -15.77 4.66 -10.60
C ARG A 147 -15.39 4.61 -9.13
N VAL A 148 -14.15 5.00 -8.78
CA VAL A 148 -13.71 5.05 -7.38
C VAL A 148 -14.50 6.08 -6.58
N ARG A 149 -14.71 7.29 -7.12
CA ARG A 149 -15.56 8.31 -6.47
C ARG A 149 -16.98 7.78 -6.22
N HIS A 150 -17.59 7.16 -7.23
CA HIS A 150 -18.92 6.57 -7.10
C HIS A 150 -18.98 5.52 -5.97
N ILE A 151 -17.96 4.68 -5.80
CA ILE A 151 -17.87 3.74 -4.67
C ILE A 151 -17.78 4.51 -3.36
N HIS A 152 -16.92 5.51 -3.27
CA HIS A 152 -16.71 6.31 -2.06
C HIS A 152 -17.97 7.09 -1.64
N ASP A 153 -18.83 7.50 -2.57
CA ASP A 153 -20.09 8.18 -2.27
C ASP A 153 -21.05 7.31 -1.44
N HIS A 154 -20.91 5.99 -1.54
CA HIS A 154 -21.75 5.01 -0.83
C HIS A 154 -21.10 4.45 0.44
N VAL A 155 -19.84 4.73 0.70
CA VAL A 155 -19.10 4.25 1.88
C VAL A 155 -19.19 5.28 3.00
N ARG A 156 -20.10 5.05 3.94
CA ARG A 156 -20.35 5.92 5.11
C ARG A 156 -20.63 5.08 6.33
N GLY A 157 -20.30 5.58 7.50
CA GLY A 157 -20.55 4.88 8.75
C GLY A 157 -20.09 5.66 9.97
N THR A 158 -19.97 4.97 11.08
CA THR A 158 -19.41 5.48 12.31
C THR A 158 -18.26 4.58 12.74
N ASP A 159 -17.12 5.18 13.06
CA ASP A 159 -16.00 4.45 13.62
C ASP A 159 -16.29 4.04 15.07
N ALA A 160 -16.26 2.74 15.34
CA ALA A 160 -16.60 2.20 16.65
C ALA A 160 -15.59 2.60 17.75
N VAL A 161 -14.36 2.95 17.38
CA VAL A 161 -13.30 3.30 18.35
C VAL A 161 -13.41 4.76 18.80
N THR A 162 -13.71 5.66 17.87
CA THR A 162 -13.77 7.11 18.16
C THR A 162 -15.18 7.64 18.31
N GLY A 163 -16.20 6.88 17.92
CA GLY A 163 -17.61 7.32 17.87
C GLY A 163 -17.88 8.37 16.79
N ARG A 164 -16.90 8.69 15.91
CA ARG A 164 -17.04 9.73 14.89
C ARG A 164 -17.63 9.17 13.61
N PRO A 165 -18.54 9.92 12.96
CA PRO A 165 -19.00 9.57 11.62
C PRO A 165 -17.88 9.74 10.60
N TYR A 166 -17.94 8.96 9.50
CA TYR A 166 -17.04 9.08 8.36
C TYR A 166 -17.81 8.95 7.04
N ALA A 167 -17.25 9.53 6.01
CA ALA A 167 -17.61 9.30 4.61
C ALA A 167 -16.30 9.10 3.83
N ALA A 168 -16.18 8.02 3.04
CA ALA A 168 -14.95 7.74 2.30
C ALA A 168 -14.63 8.80 1.23
N GLY A 169 -15.66 9.53 0.76
CA GLY A 169 -15.50 10.68 -0.13
C GLY A 169 -15.10 11.99 0.57
N ASP A 170 -14.90 12.00 1.90
CA ASP A 170 -14.41 13.19 2.60
C ASP A 170 -13.01 13.56 2.09
N PRO A 171 -12.81 14.80 1.59
CA PRO A 171 -11.50 15.25 1.10
C PRO A 171 -10.35 15.05 2.09
N ALA A 172 -10.60 15.14 3.40
CA ALA A 172 -9.56 14.93 4.40
C ALA A 172 -9.12 13.47 4.47
N LEU A 173 -10.05 12.51 4.32
CA LEU A 173 -9.72 11.09 4.29
C LEU A 173 -9.02 10.70 2.98
N LEU A 174 -9.52 11.21 1.86
CA LEU A 174 -8.89 11.01 0.54
C LEU A 174 -7.48 11.56 0.52
N LEU A 175 -7.28 12.75 1.08
CA LEU A 175 -5.96 13.39 1.16
C LEU A 175 -5.00 12.60 2.05
N TRP A 176 -5.47 12.02 3.17
CA TRP A 176 -4.64 11.15 4.00
C TRP A 176 -4.15 9.92 3.24
N VAL A 177 -5.06 9.21 2.58
CA VAL A 177 -4.72 8.02 1.78
C VAL A 177 -3.72 8.37 0.68
N HIS A 178 -3.96 9.48 -0.02
CA HIS A 178 -3.06 10.00 -1.06
C HIS A 178 -1.68 10.38 -0.49
N GLY A 179 -1.63 11.19 0.56
CA GLY A 179 -0.38 11.65 1.17
C GLY A 179 0.46 10.50 1.72
N ALA A 180 -0.18 9.52 2.38
CA ALA A 180 0.49 8.32 2.86
C ALA A 180 1.09 7.48 1.71
N MET A 181 0.42 7.42 0.55
CA MET A 181 0.93 6.74 -0.64
C MET A 181 2.13 7.50 -1.22
N VAL A 182 2.03 8.80 -1.43
CA VAL A 182 3.10 9.64 -2.01
C VAL A 182 4.35 9.59 -1.14
N ASP A 183 4.21 9.76 0.18
CA ASP A 183 5.30 9.65 1.15
C ASP A 183 5.95 8.24 1.13
N SER A 184 5.14 7.19 0.95
CA SER A 184 5.65 5.82 0.92
C SER A 184 6.48 5.53 -0.33
N VAL A 185 6.07 6.05 -1.47
CA VAL A 185 6.84 5.91 -2.72
C VAL A 185 8.17 6.64 -2.62
N LEU A 186 8.20 7.86 -2.08
CA LEU A 186 9.46 8.59 -1.86
C LEU A 186 10.38 7.86 -0.89
N ALA A 187 9.84 7.35 0.22
CA ALA A 187 10.64 6.64 1.23
C ALA A 187 11.20 5.32 0.70
N ALA A 188 10.43 4.54 -0.07
CA ALA A 188 10.88 3.28 -0.62
C ALA A 188 11.85 3.47 -1.80
N GLY A 189 11.61 4.42 -2.69
CA GLY A 189 12.46 4.69 -3.84
C GLY A 189 13.90 5.08 -3.48
N SER A 190 14.12 5.65 -2.29
CA SER A 190 15.46 5.97 -1.79
C SER A 190 16.27 4.74 -1.36
N LEU A 191 15.67 3.56 -1.28
CA LEU A 191 16.32 2.35 -0.75
C LEU A 191 16.84 1.38 -1.81
N VAL A 192 16.16 1.27 -2.93
CA VAL A 192 16.39 0.21 -3.92
C VAL A 192 17.11 0.74 -5.14
N GLY A 193 16.82 1.97 -5.54
CA GLY A 193 17.40 2.65 -6.70
C GLY A 193 18.38 3.76 -6.34
N PRO A 194 18.92 4.47 -7.34
CA PRO A 194 19.63 5.70 -7.09
C PRO A 194 18.69 6.70 -6.40
N ALA A 195 19.17 7.31 -5.33
CA ALA A 195 18.40 8.29 -4.58
C ALA A 195 17.86 9.37 -5.52
N LEU A 196 16.56 9.67 -5.39
CA LEU A 196 15.95 10.79 -6.10
C LEU A 196 16.65 12.10 -5.70
N SER A 197 16.92 12.96 -6.68
CA SER A 197 17.32 14.32 -6.37
C SER A 197 16.19 15.05 -5.61
N ALA A 198 16.52 16.05 -4.82
CA ALA A 198 15.51 16.89 -4.17
C ALA A 198 14.56 17.54 -5.19
N ALA A 199 15.05 17.87 -6.38
CA ALA A 199 14.23 18.40 -7.47
C ALA A 199 13.24 17.36 -7.99
N ASP A 200 13.69 16.12 -8.24
CA ASP A 200 12.80 15.02 -8.68
C ASP A 200 11.79 14.65 -7.60
N SER A 201 12.18 14.62 -6.33
CA SER A 201 11.26 14.37 -5.22
C SER A 201 10.15 15.40 -5.16
N ASN A 202 10.47 16.68 -5.26
CA ASN A 202 9.48 17.75 -5.33
C ASN A 202 8.62 17.66 -6.59
N ARG A 203 9.23 17.33 -7.74
CA ARG A 203 8.51 17.13 -8.99
C ARG A 203 7.50 15.98 -8.90
N TYR A 204 7.91 14.86 -8.30
CA TYR A 204 6.98 13.73 -8.05
C TYR A 204 5.77 14.16 -7.22
N VAL A 205 5.98 14.86 -6.09
CA VAL A 205 4.87 15.37 -5.26
C VAL A 205 3.96 16.29 -6.05
N ALA A 206 4.52 17.21 -6.84
CA ALA A 206 3.75 18.14 -7.68
C ALA A 206 2.95 17.41 -8.77
N GLU A 207 3.53 16.41 -9.42
CA GLU A 207 2.84 15.59 -10.43
C GLU A 207 1.65 14.84 -9.78
N MET A 208 1.84 14.30 -8.59
CA MET A 208 0.82 13.51 -7.89
C MET A 208 -0.40 14.32 -7.41
N VAL A 209 -0.34 15.67 -7.44
CA VAL A 209 -1.52 16.54 -7.22
C VAL A 209 -2.67 16.15 -8.16
N THR A 210 -2.36 15.83 -9.42
CA THR A 210 -3.37 15.42 -10.41
C THR A 210 -4.08 14.11 -10.00
N ALA A 211 -3.36 13.15 -9.42
CA ALA A 211 -3.96 11.91 -8.95
C ALA A 211 -4.94 12.16 -7.80
N ALA A 212 -4.62 13.07 -6.89
CA ALA A 212 -5.52 13.48 -5.80
C ALA A 212 -6.78 14.17 -6.33
N GLU A 213 -6.65 15.09 -7.28
CA GLU A 213 -7.79 15.76 -7.93
C GLU A 213 -8.73 14.75 -8.59
N LEU A 214 -8.18 13.76 -9.27
CA LEU A 214 -8.96 12.69 -9.90
C LEU A 214 -9.80 11.91 -8.90
N THR A 215 -9.34 11.74 -7.66
CA THR A 215 -10.11 11.07 -6.60
C THR A 215 -11.12 11.99 -5.90
N GLY A 216 -11.07 13.29 -6.13
CA GLY A 216 -12.02 14.27 -5.57
C GLY A 216 -11.44 15.20 -4.50
N VAL A 217 -10.13 15.21 -4.30
CA VAL A 217 -9.48 16.17 -3.39
C VAL A 217 -9.36 17.53 -4.08
N PRO A 218 -9.85 18.63 -3.50
CA PRO A 218 -9.63 19.97 -4.05
C PRO A 218 -8.14 20.29 -4.16
N ARG A 219 -7.70 20.74 -5.34
CA ARG A 219 -6.29 21.01 -5.66
C ARG A 219 -5.56 21.83 -4.60
N HIS A 220 -6.22 22.89 -4.09
CA HIS A 220 -5.61 23.82 -3.12
C HIS A 220 -5.33 23.19 -1.74
N LEU A 221 -5.85 21.98 -1.47
CA LEU A 221 -5.58 21.24 -0.23
C LEU A 221 -4.40 20.24 -0.40
N VAL A 222 -4.02 19.94 -1.65
CA VAL A 222 -3.03 18.89 -1.92
C VAL A 222 -1.61 19.45 -1.84
N PRO A 223 -0.73 18.88 -1.01
CA PRO A 223 0.68 19.24 -1.00
C PRO A 223 1.31 19.09 -2.39
N SER A 224 2.10 20.08 -2.80
CA SER A 224 2.76 20.12 -4.10
C SER A 224 4.28 20.11 -4.03
N SER A 225 4.82 19.96 -2.82
CA SER A 225 6.25 19.84 -2.54
C SER A 225 6.50 18.93 -1.34
N VAL A 226 7.71 18.38 -1.22
CA VAL A 226 8.10 17.54 -0.09
C VAL A 226 7.91 18.25 1.25
N PRO A 227 8.35 19.51 1.44
CA PRO A 227 8.09 20.22 2.70
C PRO A 227 6.61 20.37 3.04
N GLU A 228 5.74 20.63 2.04
CA GLU A 228 4.30 20.71 2.28
C GLU A 228 3.72 19.34 2.66
N LEU A 229 4.18 18.26 2.04
CA LEU A 229 3.77 16.90 2.38
C LEU A 229 4.18 16.53 3.81
N ASP A 230 5.41 16.87 4.22
CA ASP A 230 5.90 16.66 5.58
C ASP A 230 5.07 17.39 6.62
N LEU A 231 4.75 18.67 6.34
CA LEU A 231 3.88 19.50 7.21
C LEU A 231 2.47 18.91 7.30
N TYR A 232 1.93 18.46 6.18
CA TYR A 232 0.62 17.81 6.15
C TYR A 232 0.61 16.53 7.01
N ILE A 233 1.56 15.62 6.82
CA ILE A 233 1.65 14.39 7.60
C ILE A 233 1.81 14.72 9.09
N ALA A 234 2.64 15.68 9.44
CA ALA A 234 2.81 16.15 10.81
C ALA A 234 1.50 16.68 11.41
N SER A 235 0.69 17.38 10.64
CA SER A 235 -0.60 17.92 11.08
C SER A 235 -1.66 16.85 11.34
N VAL A 236 -1.66 15.77 10.57
CA VAL A 236 -2.62 14.67 10.72
C VAL A 236 -2.21 13.72 11.85
N ARG A 237 -0.91 13.60 12.13
CA ARG A 237 -0.34 12.65 13.09
C ARG A 237 -1.04 12.59 14.47
N PRO A 238 -1.48 13.68 15.11
CA PRO A 238 -2.21 13.62 16.38
C PRO A 238 -3.54 12.87 16.34
N THR A 239 -4.13 12.71 15.16
CA THR A 239 -5.40 11.98 14.96
C THR A 239 -5.20 10.49 14.71
N LEU A 240 -3.97 10.08 14.40
CA LEU A 240 -3.63 8.70 14.05
C LEU A 240 -3.54 7.81 15.29
N ARG A 241 -3.92 6.56 15.12
CA ARG A 241 -3.81 5.51 16.14
C ARG A 241 -3.92 4.13 15.53
N CYS A 242 -3.29 3.13 16.16
CA CYS A 242 -3.51 1.73 15.84
C CYS A 242 -4.83 1.28 16.49
N THR A 243 -5.88 1.17 15.70
CA THR A 243 -7.15 0.57 16.13
C THR A 243 -7.06 -0.96 16.07
N PRO A 244 -7.99 -1.72 16.71
CA PRO A 244 -8.02 -3.17 16.56
C PRO A 244 -8.06 -3.63 15.09
N ALA A 245 -8.86 -2.98 14.25
CA ALA A 245 -8.92 -3.26 12.81
C ALA A 245 -7.59 -2.93 12.09
N ALA A 246 -6.90 -1.86 12.50
CA ALA A 246 -5.56 -1.55 11.96
C ALA A 246 -4.52 -2.59 12.38
N ALA A 247 -4.56 -3.08 13.62
CA ALA A 247 -3.67 -4.12 14.11
C ALA A 247 -3.90 -5.45 13.38
N GLU A 248 -5.15 -5.84 13.18
CA GLU A 248 -5.53 -7.04 12.42
C GLU A 248 -5.08 -6.94 10.94
N SER A 249 -5.35 -5.80 10.30
CA SER A 249 -4.91 -5.55 8.92
C SER A 249 -3.38 -5.58 8.81
N MET A 250 -2.67 -5.01 9.79
CA MET A 250 -1.22 -5.07 9.84
C MET A 250 -0.73 -6.52 9.95
N ALA A 251 -1.28 -7.31 10.88
CA ALA A 251 -0.88 -8.70 11.06
C ALA A 251 -1.03 -9.49 9.75
N TYR A 252 -2.17 -9.33 9.06
CA TYR A 252 -2.42 -9.95 7.77
C TYR A 252 -1.43 -9.50 6.69
N LEU A 253 -1.17 -8.19 6.60
CA LEU A 253 -0.27 -7.62 5.59
C LEU A 253 1.19 -8.04 5.79
N LEU A 254 1.62 -8.20 7.03
CA LEU A 254 3.01 -8.56 7.33
C LEU A 254 3.26 -10.07 7.28
N ASP A 255 2.23 -10.87 7.48
CA ASP A 255 2.30 -12.32 7.47
C ASP A 255 1.02 -12.89 6.83
N PRO A 256 0.87 -12.73 5.49
CA PRO A 256 -0.31 -13.22 4.79
C PRO A 256 -0.33 -14.76 4.82
N PRO A 257 -1.46 -15.36 5.19
CA PRO A 257 -1.58 -16.82 5.22
C PRO A 257 -1.50 -17.42 3.81
N GLY A 258 -0.97 -18.63 3.71
CA GLY A 258 -1.00 -19.42 2.48
C GLY A 258 0.09 -19.14 1.47
N LEU A 259 1.14 -18.44 1.86
CA LEU A 259 2.36 -18.36 1.05
C LEU A 259 3.12 -19.69 1.15
N ASP A 260 3.64 -20.19 0.01
CA ASP A 260 4.66 -21.23 0.02
C ASP A 260 5.97 -20.72 0.63
N GLU A 261 6.87 -21.63 0.98
CA GLU A 261 8.10 -21.31 1.70
C GLU A 261 8.94 -20.25 0.96
N ASP A 262 9.14 -20.43 -0.35
CA ASP A 262 9.94 -19.52 -1.18
C ASP A 262 9.32 -18.12 -1.26
N THR A 263 8.00 -18.07 -1.46
CA THR A 263 7.25 -16.80 -1.51
C THR A 263 7.21 -16.12 -0.15
N ALA A 264 7.12 -16.90 0.94
CA ALA A 264 7.14 -16.36 2.30
C ALA A 264 8.50 -15.73 2.64
N GLU A 265 9.62 -16.31 2.20
CA GLU A 265 10.96 -15.71 2.36
C GLU A 265 11.07 -14.37 1.61
N ILE A 266 10.64 -14.33 0.35
CA ILE A 266 10.61 -13.10 -0.44
C ILE A 266 9.72 -12.04 0.25
N TRP A 267 8.56 -12.45 0.75
CA TRP A 267 7.65 -11.54 1.44
C TRP A 267 8.23 -10.99 2.75
N GLN A 268 8.98 -11.80 3.49
CA GLN A 268 9.71 -11.35 4.67
C GLN A 268 10.68 -10.22 4.33
N ASP A 269 11.35 -10.27 3.19
CA ASP A 269 12.25 -9.23 2.73
C ASP A 269 11.51 -7.93 2.38
N VAL A 270 10.37 -8.03 1.69
CA VAL A 270 9.49 -6.89 1.41
C VAL A 270 8.99 -6.25 2.72
N ARG A 271 8.57 -7.09 3.68
CA ARG A 271 8.11 -6.68 5.01
C ARG A 271 9.21 -5.95 5.78
N ASP A 272 10.39 -6.55 5.86
CA ASP A 272 11.52 -5.99 6.61
C ASP A 272 11.93 -4.63 6.03
N ALA A 273 11.97 -4.51 4.71
CA ALA A 273 12.21 -3.24 4.03
C ALA A 273 11.10 -2.22 4.33
N ALA A 274 9.82 -2.60 4.24
CA ALA A 274 8.71 -1.69 4.51
C ALA A 274 8.70 -1.18 5.96
N ILE A 275 8.98 -2.06 6.93
CA ILE A 275 9.10 -1.68 8.35
C ILE A 275 10.30 -0.78 8.58
N ALA A 276 11.43 -1.03 7.93
CA ALA A 276 12.63 -0.22 8.07
C ALA A 276 12.40 1.24 7.66
N VAL A 277 11.63 1.45 6.58
CA VAL A 277 11.31 2.80 6.09
C VAL A 277 10.03 3.40 6.67
N LEU A 278 9.28 2.63 7.45
CA LEU A 278 8.14 3.17 8.17
C LEU A 278 8.64 4.22 9.21
N PRO A 279 8.01 5.40 9.32
CA PRO A 279 8.43 6.41 10.28
C PRO A 279 8.44 5.86 11.72
N ARG A 280 9.43 6.29 12.52
CA ARG A 280 9.55 5.82 13.92
C ARG A 280 8.24 5.92 14.69
N TRP A 281 7.50 7.03 14.54
CA TRP A 281 6.23 7.24 15.23
C TRP A 281 5.15 6.24 14.79
N ALA A 282 5.11 5.86 13.51
CA ALA A 282 4.16 4.87 12.99
C ALA A 282 4.50 3.48 13.53
N ARG A 283 5.79 3.09 13.53
CA ARG A 283 6.24 1.85 14.16
C ARG A 283 5.83 1.77 15.64
N GLN A 284 6.03 2.87 16.38
CA GLN A 284 5.64 2.95 17.79
C GLN A 284 4.13 2.79 18.01
N MET A 285 3.30 3.34 17.11
CA MET A 285 1.85 3.16 17.18
C MET A 285 1.42 1.70 17.00
N TYR A 286 2.16 0.95 16.19
CA TYR A 286 1.98 -0.50 16.01
C TYR A 286 2.66 -1.36 17.07
N GLY A 287 3.33 -0.76 18.03
CA GLY A 287 4.08 -1.48 19.05
C GLY A 287 5.43 -2.03 18.59
N TYR A 288 5.89 -1.66 17.38
CA TYR A 288 7.23 -2.04 16.93
C TYR A 288 8.30 -1.18 17.60
N GLY A 289 9.34 -1.85 18.09
CA GLY A 289 10.58 -1.21 18.52
C GLY A 289 11.40 -0.66 17.34
N ALA A 290 12.69 -0.43 17.58
CA ALA A 290 13.63 -0.19 16.50
C ALA A 290 13.69 -1.44 15.59
N PRO A 291 13.58 -1.32 14.27
CA PRO A 291 13.82 -2.45 13.38
C PRO A 291 15.28 -2.88 13.54
N PRO A 292 15.61 -4.16 13.31
CA PRO A 292 17.00 -4.56 13.23
C PRO A 292 17.70 -3.69 12.18
N PRO A 293 18.94 -3.24 12.45
CA PRO A 293 19.67 -2.44 11.48
C PRO A 293 19.87 -3.28 10.21
N LEU A 294 19.37 -2.79 9.09
CA LEU A 294 19.61 -3.43 7.80
C LEU A 294 21.05 -3.16 7.38
N THR A 295 21.88 -4.17 7.50
CA THR A 295 23.28 -4.12 7.05
C THR A 295 23.36 -4.00 5.51
N PRO A 296 24.48 -3.56 4.94
CA PRO A 296 24.65 -3.54 3.48
C PRO A 296 24.42 -4.91 2.82
N SER A 297 24.82 -6.02 3.49
CA SER A 297 24.54 -7.39 3.02
C SER A 297 23.04 -7.66 3.00
N ARG A 298 22.32 -7.33 4.07
CA ARG A 298 20.86 -7.53 4.16
C ARG A 298 20.12 -6.72 3.08
N TRP A 299 20.55 -5.49 2.81
CA TRP A 299 20.02 -4.71 1.69
C TRP A 299 20.25 -5.35 0.33
N THR A 300 21.37 -6.06 0.17
CA THR A 300 21.66 -6.79 -1.08
C THR A 300 20.71 -7.98 -1.23
N GLU A 301 20.46 -8.73 -0.17
CA GLU A 301 19.50 -9.83 -0.13
C GLU A 301 18.09 -9.33 -0.48
N ILE A 302 17.61 -8.28 0.19
CA ILE A 302 16.31 -7.66 -0.09
C ILE A 302 16.20 -7.26 -1.57
N ARG A 303 17.23 -6.64 -2.16
CA ARG A 303 17.20 -6.29 -3.59
C ARG A 303 17.12 -7.51 -4.49
N GLN A 304 17.77 -8.62 -4.12
CA GLN A 304 17.66 -9.88 -4.88
C GLN A 304 16.24 -10.42 -4.81
N SER A 305 15.64 -10.48 -3.63
CA SER A 305 14.25 -10.91 -3.45
C SER A 305 13.25 -10.04 -4.20
N LEU A 306 13.42 -8.71 -4.20
CA LEU A 306 12.61 -7.81 -5.02
C LEU A 306 12.80 -8.07 -6.51
N GLY A 307 14.01 -8.40 -6.95
CA GLY A 307 14.29 -8.81 -8.33
C GLY A 307 13.60 -10.11 -8.71
N VAL A 308 13.56 -11.10 -7.82
CA VAL A 308 12.82 -12.35 -8.02
C VAL A 308 11.32 -12.08 -8.09
N LEU A 309 10.77 -11.29 -7.16
CA LEU A 309 9.36 -10.91 -7.18
C LEU A 309 8.97 -10.18 -8.47
N ASP A 310 9.81 -9.26 -8.94
CA ASP A 310 9.60 -8.56 -10.23
C ASP A 310 9.65 -9.53 -11.41
N ALA A 311 10.58 -10.50 -11.40
CA ALA A 311 10.66 -11.52 -12.43
C ALA A 311 9.41 -12.44 -12.44
N MET A 312 8.90 -12.83 -11.27
CA MET A 312 7.65 -13.58 -11.14
C MET A 312 6.46 -12.77 -11.69
N PHE A 313 6.41 -11.47 -11.39
CA PHE A 313 5.40 -10.55 -11.88
C PHE A 313 5.50 -10.37 -13.39
N LEU A 314 6.70 -10.17 -13.94
CA LEU A 314 6.95 -10.06 -15.38
C LEU A 314 6.66 -11.36 -16.14
N GLY A 315 6.73 -12.52 -15.49
CA GLY A 315 6.36 -13.79 -16.08
C GLY A 315 4.86 -13.97 -16.35
N GLN A 316 4.02 -13.08 -15.80
CA GLN A 316 2.58 -13.14 -16.00
C GLN A 316 2.15 -12.60 -17.36
N PRO A 317 1.07 -13.14 -17.98
CA PRO A 317 0.61 -12.71 -19.30
C PRO A 317 0.39 -11.19 -19.40
N GLY A 318 0.91 -10.59 -20.48
CA GLY A 318 0.74 -9.17 -20.78
C GLY A 318 1.60 -8.20 -19.97
N VAL A 319 2.15 -8.60 -18.81
CA VAL A 319 2.94 -7.69 -17.95
C VAL A 319 4.26 -7.30 -18.61
N LEU A 320 4.98 -8.27 -19.16
CA LEU A 320 6.25 -8.01 -19.84
C LEU A 320 6.06 -7.03 -20.99
N GLU A 321 5.03 -7.23 -21.80
CA GLU A 321 4.70 -6.34 -22.92
C GLU A 321 4.31 -4.94 -22.42
N ALA A 322 3.50 -4.85 -21.35
CA ALA A 322 3.15 -3.57 -20.71
C ALA A 322 4.40 -2.83 -20.20
N ARG A 323 5.30 -3.53 -19.52
CA ARG A 323 6.58 -2.98 -19.03
C ARG A 323 7.50 -2.55 -20.19
N GLN A 324 7.57 -3.33 -21.26
CA GLN A 324 8.33 -2.97 -22.46
C GLN A 324 7.77 -1.70 -23.10
N ARG A 325 6.45 -1.58 -23.25
CA ARG A 325 5.80 -0.36 -23.75
C ARG A 325 6.15 0.85 -22.91
N ILE A 326 6.05 0.75 -21.58
CA ILE A 326 6.42 1.81 -20.64
C ILE A 326 7.90 2.20 -20.85
N THR A 327 8.79 1.22 -20.86
CA THR A 327 10.23 1.45 -20.99
C THR A 327 10.59 2.12 -22.31
N LEU A 328 10.01 1.68 -23.43
CA LEU A 328 10.24 2.29 -24.75
C LEU A 328 9.73 3.72 -24.80
N ARG A 329 8.57 4.00 -24.25
CA ARG A 329 8.01 5.35 -24.17
C ARG A 329 8.85 6.27 -23.28
N MET A 330 9.33 5.77 -22.13
CA MET A 330 10.22 6.52 -21.26
C MET A 330 11.53 6.88 -21.96
N ARG A 331 12.14 5.94 -22.69
CA ARG A 331 13.38 6.20 -23.44
C ARG A 331 13.17 7.24 -24.55
N ALA A 332 12.03 7.25 -25.18
CA ALA A 332 11.70 8.24 -26.21
C ALA A 332 11.37 9.64 -25.65
N GLY A 333 10.83 9.70 -24.43
CA GLY A 333 10.40 10.94 -23.78
C GLY A 333 11.43 11.58 -22.83
N TRP A 334 12.52 10.87 -22.49
CA TRP A 334 13.54 11.38 -21.60
C TRP A 334 14.66 12.04 -22.41
N PRO A 335 15.00 13.32 -22.15
CA PRO A 335 16.17 13.91 -22.78
C PRO A 335 17.44 13.16 -22.37
N ALA A 336 18.32 12.89 -23.33
CA ALA A 336 19.59 12.21 -23.15
C ALA A 336 20.52 12.96 -22.21
#